data_614dc001ea811afdda65c45aa27c25e6
#
_entry.id   614dc001ea811afdda65c45aa27c25e6
#
_cell.length_a   1.000
_cell.length_b   1.000
_cell.length_c   1.000
_cell.angle_alpha   90.00
_cell.angle_beta   90.00
_cell.angle_gamma   90.00
#
_symmetry.space_group_name_H-M   'P 1'
#
loop_
_entity.id
_entity.type
_entity.pdbx_description
1 polymer ?
#
loop_
_entity_poly.entity_id
_entity_poly.type
_entity_poly.pdbx_seq_one_letter_code
_entity_poly.pdbx_strand_id
1 'polypeptide(L)'
;MISKYKKDYEKTVMGYLSYLPDFKNIKNLQEEMKLYTSDSNQFEVLIYKEKGNARGIIGIQEEKDFIIIRYLSLDPTMRDSETKRLVMKDLKHLYPDKMITALPD
;
A
#
# COMPACT_ATOMS: atom_id res chain seq x y z
N MET A 1 -10.72 -0.50 -6.36
CA MET A 1 -11.11 -1.49 -5.35
C MET A 1 -9.88 -2.02 -4.64
N ILE A 2 -9.93 -2.14 -3.33
CA ILE A 2 -8.78 -2.55 -2.53
C ILE A 2 -8.93 -4.00 -2.08
N SER A 3 -7.86 -4.79 -2.27
CA SER A 3 -7.78 -6.17 -1.81
C SER A 3 -6.64 -6.32 -0.82
N LYS A 4 -6.76 -7.28 0.09
CA LYS A 4 -5.69 -7.58 1.04
C LYS A 4 -4.58 -8.38 0.37
N TYR A 5 -3.38 -8.29 0.95
CA TYR A 5 -2.22 -9.02 0.47
C TYR A 5 -2.44 -10.54 0.55
N LYS A 6 -1.97 -11.23 -0.48
CA LYS A 6 -1.82 -12.68 -0.51
C LYS A 6 -0.45 -12.99 -1.09
N LYS A 7 0.08 -14.16 -0.78
CA LYS A 7 1.40 -14.56 -1.27
C LYS A 7 1.51 -14.49 -2.79
N ASP A 8 0.42 -14.72 -3.50
CA ASP A 8 0.38 -14.63 -4.96
C ASP A 8 0.75 -13.25 -5.48
N TYR A 9 0.61 -12.20 -4.65
CA TYR A 9 0.93 -10.83 -5.01
C TYR A 9 2.36 -10.42 -4.67
N GLU A 10 3.18 -11.33 -4.14
CA GLU A 10 4.53 -10.96 -3.68
C GLU A 10 5.36 -10.26 -4.76
N LYS A 11 5.40 -10.84 -5.96
CA LYS A 11 6.16 -10.22 -7.07
C LYS A 11 5.58 -8.89 -7.49
N THR A 12 4.26 -8.78 -7.51
CA THR A 12 3.57 -7.53 -7.85
C THR A 12 3.92 -6.45 -6.84
N VAL A 13 3.88 -6.77 -5.55
CA VAL A 13 4.20 -5.83 -4.49
C VAL A 13 5.65 -5.39 -4.59
N MET A 14 6.57 -6.31 -4.76
CA MET A 14 7.99 -5.98 -4.91
C MET A 14 8.23 -5.06 -6.12
N GLY A 15 7.55 -5.32 -7.23
CA GLY A 15 7.65 -4.49 -8.41
C GLY A 15 7.21 -3.05 -8.15
N TYR A 16 6.05 -2.87 -7.50
CA TYR A 16 5.56 -1.53 -7.19
C TYR A 16 6.41 -0.82 -6.15
N LEU A 17 6.93 -1.54 -5.15
CA LEU A 17 7.85 -0.95 -4.18
C LEU A 17 9.11 -0.42 -4.86
N SER A 18 9.62 -1.14 -5.85
CA SER A 18 10.86 -0.76 -6.53
C SER A 18 10.76 0.56 -7.31
N TYR A 19 9.55 1.05 -7.58
CA TYR A 19 9.38 2.37 -8.19
C TYR A 19 9.71 3.51 -7.22
N LEU A 20 9.67 3.23 -5.91
CA LEU A 20 9.92 4.27 -4.91
C LEU A 20 11.42 4.42 -4.67
N PRO A 21 11.93 5.67 -4.54
CA PRO A 21 13.37 5.88 -4.37
C PRO A 21 13.98 5.13 -3.18
N ASP A 22 13.25 5.05 -2.06
CA ASP A 22 13.74 4.39 -0.84
C ASP A 22 13.96 2.90 -1.03
N PHE A 23 13.31 2.28 -2.02
CA PHE A 23 13.37 0.84 -2.25
C PHE A 23 14.12 0.46 -3.54
N LYS A 24 14.89 1.39 -4.09
CA LYS A 24 15.83 1.07 -5.15
C LYS A 24 16.96 0.16 -4.65
N ASN A 25 17.25 0.22 -3.35
CA ASN A 25 18.18 -0.67 -2.68
C ASN A 25 17.43 -1.95 -2.30
N ILE A 26 17.94 -3.10 -2.80
CA ILE A 26 17.27 -4.39 -2.60
C ILE A 26 17.18 -4.76 -1.12
N LYS A 27 18.14 -4.37 -0.31
CA LYS A 27 18.13 -4.66 1.13
C LYS A 27 16.98 -3.93 1.82
N ASN A 28 16.77 -2.65 1.49
CA ASN A 28 15.66 -1.88 2.04
C ASN A 28 14.31 -2.45 1.60
N LEU A 29 14.22 -2.88 0.36
CA LEU A 29 13.02 -3.52 -0.16
C LEU A 29 12.69 -4.79 0.62
N GLN A 30 13.69 -5.63 0.85
CA GLN A 30 13.51 -6.88 1.59
C GLN A 30 13.10 -6.64 3.03
N GLU A 31 13.67 -5.63 3.68
CA GLU A 31 13.30 -5.27 5.05
C GLU A 31 11.86 -4.78 5.13
N GLU A 32 11.42 -3.98 4.18
CA GLU A 32 10.03 -3.53 4.15
C GLU A 32 9.08 -4.69 3.93
N MET A 33 9.42 -5.60 3.01
CA MET A 33 8.60 -6.80 2.77
C MET A 33 8.41 -7.65 4.03
N LYS A 34 9.44 -7.73 4.87
CA LYS A 34 9.34 -8.49 6.12
C LYS A 34 8.28 -7.95 7.06
N LEU A 35 8.04 -6.63 7.05
CA LEU A 35 6.99 -6.04 7.88
C LEU A 35 5.61 -6.58 7.50
N TYR A 36 5.38 -6.83 6.21
CA TYR A 36 4.06 -7.23 5.71
C TYR A 36 3.85 -8.74 5.69
N THR A 37 4.94 -9.51 5.73
CA THR A 37 4.87 -10.98 5.72
C THR A 37 5.07 -11.59 7.10
N SER A 38 5.34 -10.77 8.11
CA SER A 38 5.45 -11.24 9.50
C SER A 38 4.05 -11.47 10.08
N ASP A 39 4.00 -12.14 11.23
CA ASP A 39 2.74 -12.42 11.91
C ASP A 39 2.13 -11.19 12.59
N SER A 40 2.77 -10.04 12.49
CA SER A 40 2.25 -8.80 13.05
C SER A 40 1.07 -8.31 12.24
N ASN A 41 -0.03 -7.99 12.90
CA ASN A 41 -1.21 -7.41 12.26
C ASN A 41 -1.10 -5.89 12.12
N GLN A 42 -0.01 -5.31 12.58
CA GLN A 42 0.17 -3.86 12.57
C GLN A 42 0.54 -3.31 11.20
N PHE A 43 1.28 -4.08 10.41
CA PHE A 43 1.75 -3.65 9.09
C PHE A 43 1.09 -4.49 8.01
N GLU A 44 0.45 -3.85 7.06
CA GLU A 44 -0.18 -4.53 5.93
C GLU A 44 0.12 -3.80 4.64
N VAL A 45 0.18 -4.56 3.55
CA VAL A 45 0.19 -3.99 2.21
C VAL A 45 -1.13 -4.35 1.54
N LEU A 46 -1.77 -3.34 0.96
CA LEU A 46 -3.04 -3.49 0.26
C LEU A 46 -2.80 -3.37 -1.23
N ILE A 47 -3.60 -4.09 -2.01
CA ILE A 47 -3.49 -4.08 -3.47
C ILE A 47 -4.63 -3.23 -4.03
N TYR A 48 -4.30 -2.20 -4.80
CA TYR A 48 -5.31 -1.42 -5.50
C TYR A 48 -5.56 -2.06 -6.86
N LYS A 49 -6.82 -2.43 -7.10
CA LYS A 49 -7.22 -3.10 -8.34
C LYS A 49 -8.16 -2.24 -9.14
N GLU A 50 -8.01 -2.32 -10.46
CA GLU A 50 -8.94 -1.75 -11.41
C GLU A 50 -9.29 -2.82 -12.43
N LYS A 51 -10.58 -3.10 -12.59
CA LYS A 51 -11.08 -4.13 -13.52
C LYS A 51 -10.41 -5.49 -13.31
N GLY A 52 -10.17 -5.83 -12.04
CA GLY A 52 -9.57 -7.11 -11.67
C GLY A 52 -8.06 -7.17 -11.75
N ASN A 53 -7.40 -6.12 -12.24
CA ASN A 53 -5.94 -6.08 -12.38
C ASN A 53 -5.31 -5.22 -11.29
N ALA A 54 -4.20 -5.69 -10.73
CA ALA A 54 -3.44 -4.92 -9.76
C ALA A 54 -2.81 -3.70 -10.45
N ARG A 55 -3.11 -2.50 -9.94
CA ARG A 55 -2.63 -1.23 -10.50
C ARG A 55 -1.79 -0.43 -9.52
N GLY A 56 -1.60 -0.95 -8.32
CA GLY A 56 -0.77 -0.30 -7.33
C GLY A 56 -0.86 -0.97 -5.99
N ILE A 57 -0.10 -0.44 -5.05
CA ILE A 57 -0.07 -0.95 -3.68
C ILE A 57 -0.11 0.21 -2.69
N ILE A 58 -0.63 -0.07 -1.51
CA ILE A 58 -0.68 0.86 -0.40
C ILE A 58 -0.10 0.16 0.82
N GLY A 59 1.01 0.64 1.32
CA GLY A 59 1.58 0.13 2.57
C GLY A 59 1.00 0.90 3.74
N ILE A 60 0.42 0.19 4.70
CA ILE A 60 -0.22 0.82 5.85
C ILE A 60 0.32 0.27 7.16
N GLN A 61 0.19 1.10 8.20
CA GLN A 61 0.44 0.73 9.57
C GLN A 61 -0.86 0.99 10.33
N GLU A 62 -1.41 -0.04 10.95
CA GLU A 62 -2.68 0.08 11.67
C GLU A 62 -2.43 0.38 13.14
N GLU A 63 -2.96 1.49 13.61
CA GLU A 63 -2.96 1.89 15.01
C GLU A 63 -4.40 1.89 15.54
N LYS A 64 -4.57 2.09 16.84
CA LYS A 64 -5.90 2.03 17.47
C LYS A 64 -6.89 2.98 16.80
N ASP A 65 -6.49 4.24 16.59
CA ASP A 65 -7.39 5.27 16.06
C ASP A 65 -6.99 5.76 14.67
N PHE A 66 -5.91 5.23 14.12
CA PHE A 66 -5.32 5.74 12.87
C PHE A 66 -4.96 4.60 11.93
N ILE A 67 -5.05 4.90 10.64
CA ILE A 67 -4.35 4.17 9.60
C ILE A 67 -3.28 5.12 9.07
N ILE A 68 -2.03 4.70 9.16
CA ILE A 68 -0.91 5.49 8.67
C ILE A 68 -0.49 4.92 7.31
N ILE A 69 -0.58 5.74 6.27
CA ILE A 69 -0.10 5.34 4.94
C ILE A 69 1.41 5.49 4.95
N ARG A 70 2.12 4.38 4.84
CA ARG A 70 3.58 4.38 4.78
C ARG A 70 4.08 4.73 3.39
N TYR A 71 3.40 4.23 2.36
CA TYR A 71 3.68 4.60 0.97
C TYR A 71 2.51 4.20 0.09
N LEU A 72 2.45 4.87 -1.04
CA LEU A 72 1.50 4.60 -2.10
C LEU A 72 2.29 4.52 -3.40
N SER A 73 2.25 3.38 -4.06
CA SER A 73 2.90 3.21 -5.35
C SER A 73 1.88 2.75 -6.37
N LEU A 74 1.60 3.60 -7.35
CA LEU A 74 0.62 3.35 -8.39
C LEU A 74 1.31 3.11 -9.72
N ASP A 75 0.63 2.38 -10.61
CA ASP A 75 1.03 2.28 -12.00
C ASP A 75 1.28 3.68 -12.56
N PRO A 76 2.35 3.91 -13.35
CA PRO A 76 2.64 5.24 -13.86
C PRO A 76 1.50 5.91 -14.62
N THR A 77 0.61 5.13 -15.23
CA THR A 77 -0.55 5.67 -15.95
C THR A 77 -1.67 6.13 -15.03
N MET A 78 -1.58 5.87 -13.73
CA MET A 78 -2.64 6.13 -12.76
C MET A 78 -2.19 7.04 -11.60
N ARG A 79 -1.14 7.84 -11.81
CA ARG A 79 -0.59 8.71 -10.77
C ARG A 79 -1.22 10.10 -10.74
N ASP A 80 -2.44 10.23 -11.25
CA ASP A 80 -3.18 11.50 -11.23
C ASP A 80 -3.88 11.72 -9.89
N SER A 81 -4.33 12.94 -9.66
CA SER A 81 -5.00 13.31 -8.41
C SER A 81 -6.35 12.62 -8.24
N GLU A 82 -7.04 12.33 -9.34
CA GLU A 82 -8.33 11.64 -9.27
C GLU A 82 -8.16 10.21 -8.75
N THR A 83 -7.16 9.48 -9.25
CA THR A 83 -6.89 8.11 -8.79
C THR A 83 -6.51 8.12 -7.31
N LYS A 84 -5.68 9.07 -6.88
CA LYS A 84 -5.30 9.19 -5.47
C LYS A 84 -6.52 9.45 -4.59
N ARG A 85 -7.44 10.29 -5.05
CA ARG A 85 -8.68 10.57 -4.35
C ARG A 85 -9.53 9.31 -4.18
N LEU A 86 -9.64 8.50 -5.24
CA LEU A 86 -10.39 7.25 -5.21
C LEU A 86 -9.76 6.25 -4.24
N VAL A 87 -8.44 6.17 -4.21
CA VAL A 87 -7.72 5.30 -3.27
C VAL A 87 -8.03 5.71 -1.83
N MET A 88 -7.97 7.00 -1.53
CA MET A 88 -8.28 7.51 -0.19
C MET A 88 -9.74 7.21 0.20
N LYS A 89 -10.66 7.38 -0.74
CA LYS A 89 -12.07 7.06 -0.52
C LYS A 89 -12.25 5.58 -0.18
N ASP A 90 -11.60 4.70 -0.94
CA ASP A 90 -11.69 3.26 -0.71
C ASP A 90 -11.07 2.87 0.63
N LEU A 91 -9.97 3.49 1.02
CA LEU A 91 -9.37 3.27 2.35
C LEU A 91 -10.33 3.68 3.47
N LYS A 92 -11.01 4.80 3.31
CA LYS A 92 -11.96 5.28 4.31
C LYS A 92 -13.14 4.32 4.44
N HIS A 93 -13.57 3.72 3.32
CA HIS A 93 -14.63 2.71 3.36
C HIS A 93 -14.16 1.43 4.08
N LEU A 94 -12.89 1.06 3.90
CA LEU A 94 -12.33 -0.13 4.54
C LEU A 94 -12.12 0.08 6.04
N TYR A 95 -11.79 1.30 6.46
CA TYR A 95 -11.53 1.65 7.86
C TYR A 95 -12.38 2.86 8.27
N PRO A 96 -13.72 2.69 8.36
CA PRO A 96 -14.61 3.84 8.58
C PRO A 96 -14.45 4.50 9.94
N ASP A 97 -13.96 3.77 10.93
CA ASP A 97 -13.84 4.27 12.31
C ASP A 97 -12.44 4.82 12.63
N LYS A 98 -11.54 4.87 11.64
CA LYS A 98 -10.16 5.32 11.87
C LYS A 98 -9.83 6.56 11.03
N MET A 99 -8.99 7.41 11.58
CA MET A 99 -8.44 8.52 10.80
C MET A 99 -7.34 8.00 9.90
N ILE A 100 -7.29 8.52 8.68
CA ILE A 100 -6.27 8.13 7.72
C ILE A 100 -5.27 9.28 7.61
N THR A 101 -4.00 8.98 7.85
CA THR A 101 -2.92 9.94 7.76
C THR A 101 -1.76 9.33 6.97
N ALA A 102 -0.80 10.13 6.60
CA ALA A 102 0.35 9.68 5.83
C ALA A 102 1.64 10.09 6.53
N LEU A 103 2.70 9.31 6.31
CA LEU A 103 4.01 9.69 6.79
C LEU A 103 4.46 10.96 6.04
N PRO A 104 5.16 11.88 6.71
CA PRO A 104 5.73 13.03 6.02
C PRO A 104 6.78 12.59 5.02
N ASP A 105 6.87 13.32 3.93
CA ASP A 105 7.86 13.05 2.88
C ASP A 105 9.28 13.35 3.37
#